data_1ae78a5963d35c226e8a90a618ea5c9c
#
_entry.id   1ae78a5963d35c226e8a90a618ea5c9c
#
_cell.length_a   1.000
_cell.length_b   1.000
_cell.length_c   1.000
_cell.angle_alpha   90.00
_cell.angle_beta   90.00
_cell.angle_gamma   90.00
#
_symmetry.space_group_name_H-M   'P 1'
#
loop_
_entity.id
_entity.type
_entity.pdbx_description
1 polymer ?
#
loop_
_entity_poly.entity_id
_entity_poly.type
_entity_poly.pdbx_seq_one_letter_code
_entity_poly.pdbx_strand_id
1 'polypeptide(L)'
;MKKILTQYGAYVLAIALMVSLVQAQPAKFQAAFGEDAGTLSKKFIGLAQVMAGKFEWKPGQGVRSVGDVFNLIIEENGLLADALTGKTNTGAEPAAITDPGKMQDALKASYANLQKAITGLSDNDLQTHVKLFGEDMTKQGALLLILEDQHEHLGQSIAYARSNGVVPPWSK
;
A
#
# COMPACT_ATOMS: atom_id res chain seq x y z
N MET A 1 -14.06 -39.91 46.91
CA MET A 1 -14.15 -38.44 46.72
C MET A 1 -12.86 -37.79 46.20
N LYS A 2 -11.63 -38.09 46.67
CA LYS A 2 -10.38 -37.46 46.21
C LYS A 2 -10.07 -37.71 44.70
N LYS A 3 -10.36 -38.90 44.14
CA LYS A 3 -10.09 -39.23 42.74
C LYS A 3 -10.95 -38.44 41.73
N ILE A 4 -12.20 -38.11 42.12
CA ILE A 4 -13.15 -37.38 41.26
C ILE A 4 -12.74 -35.91 41.16
N LEU A 5 -12.32 -35.28 42.26
CA LEU A 5 -11.84 -33.89 42.25
C LEU A 5 -10.59 -33.69 41.38
N THR A 6 -9.66 -34.68 41.35
CA THR A 6 -8.45 -34.59 40.53
C THR A 6 -8.76 -34.66 39.03
N GLN A 7 -9.76 -35.44 38.64
CA GLN A 7 -10.18 -35.60 37.25
C GLN A 7 -10.85 -34.34 36.69
N TYR A 8 -11.72 -33.69 37.46
CA TYR A 8 -12.36 -32.43 37.05
C TYR A 8 -11.35 -31.27 36.98
N GLY A 9 -10.37 -31.23 37.89
CA GLY A 9 -9.32 -30.22 37.85
C GLY A 9 -8.46 -30.31 36.59
N ALA A 10 -8.18 -31.52 36.08
CA ALA A 10 -7.44 -31.71 34.85
C ALA A 10 -8.21 -31.25 33.60
N TYR A 11 -9.53 -31.46 33.55
CA TYR A 11 -10.37 -30.99 32.43
C TYR A 11 -10.53 -29.48 32.41
N VAL A 12 -10.68 -28.84 33.58
CA VAL A 12 -10.78 -27.38 33.66
C VAL A 12 -9.46 -26.71 33.21
N LEU A 13 -8.31 -27.29 33.60
CA LEU A 13 -6.99 -26.80 33.17
C LEU A 13 -6.79 -26.98 31.67
N ALA A 14 -7.22 -28.10 31.07
CA ALA A 14 -7.13 -28.36 29.64
C ALA A 14 -8.01 -27.42 28.82
N ILE A 15 -9.21 -27.10 29.30
CA ILE A 15 -10.11 -26.13 28.65
C ILE A 15 -9.54 -24.71 28.73
N ALA A 16 -8.97 -24.32 29.87
CA ALA A 16 -8.33 -23.02 30.03
C ALA A 16 -7.09 -22.86 29.11
N LEU A 17 -6.30 -23.93 28.89
CA LEU A 17 -5.19 -23.92 27.94
C LEU A 17 -5.65 -23.83 26.47
N MET A 18 -6.76 -24.47 26.11
CA MET A 18 -7.29 -24.40 24.74
C MET A 18 -7.87 -23.03 24.40
N VAL A 19 -8.46 -22.31 25.36
CA VAL A 19 -8.96 -20.95 25.15
C VAL A 19 -7.80 -19.95 24.98
N SER A 20 -6.63 -20.23 25.53
CA SER A 20 -5.46 -19.36 25.38
C SER A 20 -4.76 -19.46 24.02
N LEU A 21 -5.08 -20.46 23.20
CA LEU A 21 -4.44 -20.70 21.89
C LEU A 21 -5.16 -20.07 20.69
N VAL A 22 -6.26 -19.37 20.90
CA VAL A 22 -7.06 -18.79 19.79
C VAL A 22 -7.22 -17.27 19.94
N GLN A 23 -6.20 -16.60 20.41
CA GLN A 23 -6.11 -15.14 20.21
C GLN A 23 -5.00 -14.84 19.21
N ALA A 24 -5.20 -15.26 17.95
CA ALA A 24 -4.63 -14.52 16.85
C ALA A 24 -5.28 -13.13 16.92
N GLN A 25 -4.60 -12.16 17.50
CA GLN A 25 -5.05 -10.76 17.42
C GLN A 25 -5.21 -10.45 15.94
N PRO A 26 -6.37 -9.97 15.48
CA PRO A 26 -6.50 -9.53 14.11
C PRO A 26 -5.37 -8.54 13.84
N ALA A 27 -4.64 -8.76 12.76
CA ALA A 27 -3.61 -7.83 12.33
C ALA A 27 -4.26 -6.44 12.32
N LYS A 28 -3.65 -5.47 13.02
CA LYS A 28 -4.19 -4.12 13.03
C LYS A 28 -4.33 -3.66 11.59
N PHE A 29 -5.43 -3.00 11.26
CA PHE A 29 -5.73 -2.49 9.92
C PHE A 29 -4.54 -1.73 9.32
N GLN A 30 -3.86 -0.89 10.12
CA GLN A 30 -2.66 -0.15 9.72
C GLN A 30 -1.50 -1.07 9.32
N ALA A 31 -1.34 -2.21 10.00
CA ALA A 31 -0.28 -3.16 9.65
C ALA A 31 -0.57 -3.82 8.29
N ALA A 32 -1.81 -4.23 8.03
CA ALA A 32 -2.21 -4.81 6.75
C ALA A 32 -2.03 -3.83 5.59
N PHE A 33 -2.45 -2.57 5.77
CA PHE A 33 -2.24 -1.53 4.75
C PHE A 33 -0.77 -1.18 4.55
N GLY A 34 0.02 -1.12 5.61
CA GLY A 34 1.45 -0.90 5.52
C GLY A 34 2.17 -2.03 4.77
N GLU A 35 1.75 -3.28 4.97
CA GLU A 35 2.27 -4.44 4.24
C GLU A 35 1.89 -4.40 2.75
N ASP A 36 0.64 -4.05 2.44
CA ASP A 36 0.17 -3.90 1.06
C ASP A 36 0.93 -2.79 0.33
N ALA A 37 1.06 -1.60 0.93
CA ALA A 37 1.89 -0.52 0.39
C ALA A 37 3.35 -0.96 0.17
N GLY A 38 3.91 -1.79 1.06
CA GLY A 38 5.24 -2.38 0.88
C GLY A 38 5.32 -3.36 -0.29
N THR A 39 4.24 -4.09 -0.56
CA THR A 39 4.11 -4.99 -1.71
C THR A 39 4.02 -4.21 -3.01
N LEU A 40 3.18 -3.17 -3.07
CA LEU A 40 3.06 -2.25 -4.20
C LEU A 40 4.41 -1.58 -4.51
N SER A 41 5.10 -1.07 -3.47
CA SER A 41 6.43 -0.49 -3.59
C SER A 41 7.40 -1.39 -4.34
N LYS A 42 7.56 -2.64 -3.89
CA LYS A 42 8.47 -3.61 -4.53
C LYS A 42 8.11 -3.85 -5.99
N LYS A 43 6.81 -3.94 -6.30
CA LYS A 43 6.33 -4.20 -7.66
C LYS A 43 6.54 -3.01 -8.58
N PHE A 44 6.19 -1.79 -8.17
CA PHE A 44 6.40 -0.59 -8.98
C PHE A 44 7.88 -0.29 -9.20
N ILE A 45 8.72 -0.42 -8.17
CA ILE A 45 10.19 -0.26 -8.32
C ILE A 45 10.73 -1.30 -9.32
N GLY A 46 10.30 -2.56 -9.19
CA GLY A 46 10.72 -3.62 -10.12
C GLY A 46 10.26 -3.36 -11.55
N LEU A 47 9.04 -2.86 -11.76
CA LEU A 47 8.56 -2.45 -13.08
C LEU A 47 9.34 -1.26 -13.63
N ALA A 48 9.60 -0.23 -12.83
CA ALA A 48 10.41 0.92 -13.24
C ALA A 48 11.82 0.49 -13.67
N GLN A 49 12.39 -0.51 -13.00
CA GLN A 49 13.68 -1.07 -13.37
C GLN A 49 13.66 -1.76 -14.73
N VAL A 50 12.71 -2.69 -14.95
CA VAL A 50 12.66 -3.50 -16.18
C VAL A 50 12.10 -2.72 -17.38
N MET A 51 11.37 -1.64 -17.12
CA MET A 51 10.84 -0.72 -18.14
C MET A 51 11.75 0.50 -18.39
N ALA A 52 12.96 0.51 -17.85
CA ALA A 52 13.95 1.55 -18.13
C ALA A 52 14.13 1.73 -19.66
N GLY A 53 14.08 2.99 -20.13
CA GLY A 53 14.13 3.32 -21.56
C GLY A 53 12.80 3.19 -22.31
N LYS A 54 11.71 2.84 -21.63
CA LYS A 54 10.34 2.71 -22.20
C LYS A 54 9.33 3.63 -21.53
N PHE A 55 9.74 4.63 -20.77
CA PHE A 55 8.82 5.50 -19.99
C PHE A 55 7.91 6.33 -20.89
N GLU A 56 8.33 6.68 -22.09
CA GLU A 56 7.49 7.40 -23.07
C GLU A 56 6.47 6.48 -23.78
N TRP A 57 6.60 5.15 -23.63
CA TRP A 57 5.72 4.23 -24.31
C TRP A 57 4.30 4.27 -23.72
N LYS A 58 3.31 4.26 -24.61
CA LYS A 58 1.88 4.18 -24.29
C LYS A 58 1.15 3.40 -25.38
N PRO A 59 0.04 2.71 -25.06
CA PRO A 59 -0.65 1.85 -26.02
C PRO A 59 -1.45 2.61 -27.08
N GLY A 60 -1.68 3.92 -26.88
CA GLY A 60 -2.47 4.75 -27.80
C GLY A 60 -2.50 6.22 -27.40
N GLN A 61 -3.25 7.02 -28.15
CA GLN A 61 -3.47 8.42 -27.81
C GLN A 61 -4.47 8.55 -26.65
N GLY A 62 -4.33 9.60 -25.85
CA GLY A 62 -5.25 9.92 -24.74
C GLY A 62 -5.07 9.05 -23.50
N VAL A 63 -4.06 8.17 -23.47
CA VAL A 63 -3.74 7.36 -22.31
C VAL A 63 -2.35 7.72 -21.74
N ARG A 64 -2.16 7.48 -20.45
CA ARG A 64 -0.89 7.72 -19.76
C ARG A 64 0.21 6.82 -20.32
N SER A 65 1.42 7.36 -20.44
CA SER A 65 2.62 6.56 -20.70
C SER A 65 3.04 5.76 -19.46
N VAL A 66 4.02 4.87 -19.61
CA VAL A 66 4.62 4.12 -18.49
C VAL A 66 5.15 5.08 -17.43
N GLY A 67 5.87 6.12 -17.83
CA GLY A 67 6.44 7.11 -16.92
C GLY A 67 5.37 7.96 -16.24
N ASP A 68 4.28 8.33 -16.95
CA ASP A 68 3.17 9.08 -16.38
C ASP A 68 2.48 8.29 -15.26
N VAL A 69 2.30 6.97 -15.44
CA VAL A 69 1.72 6.12 -14.39
C VAL A 69 2.62 6.09 -13.16
N PHE A 70 3.94 5.96 -13.31
CA PHE A 70 4.84 5.94 -12.16
C PHE A 70 4.91 7.29 -11.45
N ASN A 71 4.88 8.40 -12.17
CA ASN A 71 4.80 9.74 -11.57
C ASN A 71 3.49 9.93 -10.80
N LEU A 72 2.36 9.47 -11.34
CA LEU A 72 1.07 9.49 -10.66
C LEU A 72 1.12 8.74 -9.32
N ILE A 73 1.69 7.54 -9.28
CA ILE A 73 1.84 6.77 -8.02
C ILE A 73 2.66 7.53 -6.98
N ILE A 74 3.73 8.21 -7.39
CA ILE A 74 4.55 9.04 -6.49
C ILE A 74 3.73 10.20 -5.92
N GLU A 75 2.95 10.87 -6.76
CA GLU A 75 2.06 11.96 -6.37
C GLU A 75 1.00 11.50 -5.38
N GLU A 76 0.27 10.43 -5.70
CA GLU A 76 -0.78 9.85 -4.84
C GLU A 76 -0.26 9.43 -3.47
N ASN A 77 0.92 8.82 -3.43
CA ASN A 77 1.58 8.49 -2.16
C ASN A 77 1.85 9.74 -1.32
N GLY A 78 2.26 10.83 -1.96
CA GLY A 78 2.47 12.12 -1.30
C GLY A 78 1.17 12.73 -0.77
N LEU A 79 0.16 12.80 -1.63
CA LEU A 79 -1.17 13.34 -1.30
C LEU A 79 -1.80 12.59 -0.11
N LEU A 80 -1.77 11.26 -0.17
CA LEU A 80 -2.33 10.44 0.90
C LEU A 80 -1.53 10.60 2.20
N ALA A 81 -0.19 10.55 2.15
CA ALA A 81 0.63 10.74 3.35
C ALA A 81 0.41 12.10 4.02
N ASP A 82 0.25 13.16 3.22
CA ASP A 82 -0.05 14.50 3.73
C ASP A 82 -1.45 14.56 4.34
N ALA A 83 -2.46 13.99 3.67
CA ALA A 83 -3.82 13.90 4.21
C ALA A 83 -3.86 13.13 5.55
N LEU A 84 -3.15 11.99 5.64
CA LEU A 84 -3.09 11.17 6.85
C LEU A 84 -2.42 11.90 8.02
N THR A 85 -1.41 12.73 7.73
CA THR A 85 -0.61 13.45 8.76
C THR A 85 -1.10 14.87 9.04
N GLY A 86 -2.15 15.32 8.34
CA GLY A 86 -2.70 16.67 8.49
C GLY A 86 -1.81 17.78 7.91
N LYS A 87 -0.89 17.44 7.01
CA LYS A 87 -0.10 18.42 6.30
C LYS A 87 -0.92 19.04 5.16
N THR A 88 -0.75 20.31 4.95
CA THR A 88 -1.38 21.01 3.83
C THR A 88 -0.56 20.76 2.57
N ASN A 89 -1.19 20.12 1.57
CA ASN A 89 -0.59 20.06 0.25
C ASN A 89 -0.58 21.44 -0.38
N THR A 90 0.57 21.89 -0.85
CA THR A 90 0.72 23.21 -1.48
C THR A 90 0.18 23.26 -2.91
N GLY A 91 -0.31 22.14 -3.45
CA GLY A 91 -0.86 22.07 -4.81
C GLY A 91 0.18 22.24 -5.93
N ALA A 92 1.46 22.28 -5.60
CA ALA A 92 2.51 22.32 -6.60
C ALA A 92 2.71 20.93 -7.20
N GLU A 93 2.37 20.75 -8.48
CA GLU A 93 2.73 19.54 -9.21
C GLU A 93 4.27 19.42 -9.31
N PRO A 94 4.85 18.32 -8.83
CA PRO A 94 6.27 18.09 -9.00
C PRO A 94 6.60 17.90 -10.49
N ALA A 95 7.79 18.33 -10.91
CA ALA A 95 8.26 18.08 -12.28
C ALA A 95 8.31 16.56 -12.54
N ALA A 96 7.81 16.14 -13.70
CA ALA A 96 7.80 14.73 -14.09
C ALA A 96 9.21 14.15 -14.11
N ILE A 97 9.38 12.99 -13.50
CA ILE A 97 10.63 12.24 -13.44
C ILE A 97 10.71 11.36 -14.68
N THR A 98 11.76 11.53 -15.47
CA THR A 98 12.00 10.76 -16.71
C THR A 98 13.23 9.87 -16.62
N ASP A 99 14.16 10.16 -15.70
CA ASP A 99 15.35 9.34 -15.45
C ASP A 99 14.99 8.05 -14.70
N PRO A 100 15.37 6.86 -15.20
CA PRO A 100 15.00 5.60 -14.59
C PRO A 100 15.53 5.38 -13.17
N GLY A 101 16.72 5.86 -12.86
CA GLY A 101 17.31 5.75 -11.52
C GLY A 101 16.56 6.64 -10.53
N LYS A 102 16.34 7.89 -10.90
CA LYS A 102 15.56 8.84 -10.09
C LYS A 102 14.13 8.38 -9.88
N MET A 103 13.52 7.74 -10.88
CA MET A 103 12.17 7.17 -10.77
C MET A 103 12.11 6.08 -9.71
N GLN A 104 13.07 5.14 -9.71
CA GLN A 104 13.13 4.08 -8.71
C GLN A 104 13.34 4.64 -7.30
N ASP A 105 14.23 5.62 -7.14
CA ASP A 105 14.49 6.28 -5.85
C ASP A 105 13.26 7.05 -5.36
N ALA A 106 12.55 7.75 -6.24
CA ALA A 106 11.35 8.50 -5.91
C ALA A 106 10.18 7.57 -5.52
N LEU A 107 9.95 6.49 -6.26
CA LEU A 107 8.98 5.46 -5.89
C LEU A 107 9.29 4.88 -4.50
N LYS A 108 10.54 4.52 -4.25
CA LYS A 108 10.98 4.01 -2.94
C LYS A 108 10.74 5.01 -1.82
N ALA A 109 11.10 6.27 -2.04
CA ALA A 109 10.93 7.33 -1.04
C ALA A 109 9.46 7.64 -0.77
N SER A 110 8.62 7.73 -1.82
CA SER A 110 7.19 8.01 -1.67
C SER A 110 6.46 6.91 -0.88
N TYR A 111 6.72 5.65 -1.19
CA TYR A 111 6.16 4.53 -0.43
C TYR A 111 6.68 4.44 1.01
N ALA A 112 7.95 4.73 1.25
CA ALA A 112 8.49 4.77 2.61
C ALA A 112 7.81 5.86 3.46
N ASN A 113 7.55 7.03 2.88
CA ASN A 113 6.81 8.10 3.52
C ASN A 113 5.36 7.70 3.80
N LEU A 114 4.67 7.09 2.82
CA LEU A 114 3.31 6.58 2.99
C LEU A 114 3.22 5.51 4.08
N GLN A 115 4.10 4.51 4.08
CA GLN A 115 4.13 3.47 5.11
C GLN A 115 4.33 4.06 6.51
N LYS A 116 5.21 5.06 6.65
CA LYS A 116 5.41 5.77 7.90
C LYS A 116 4.14 6.49 8.36
N ALA A 117 3.43 7.15 7.44
CA ALA A 117 2.17 7.81 7.75
C ALA A 117 1.10 6.79 8.21
N ILE A 118 0.96 5.67 7.50
CA ILE A 118 0.00 4.60 7.83
C ILE A 118 0.29 4.00 9.22
N THR A 119 1.54 3.61 9.47
CA THR A 119 1.93 2.94 10.73
C THR A 119 1.89 3.86 11.94
N GLY A 120 1.90 5.16 11.72
CA GLY A 120 1.75 6.18 12.77
C GLY A 120 0.30 6.43 13.21
N LEU A 121 -0.72 5.88 12.50
CA LEU A 121 -2.13 6.09 12.85
C LEU A 121 -2.55 5.20 14.02
N SER A 122 -3.34 5.75 14.91
CA SER A 122 -4.13 4.98 15.90
C SER A 122 -5.45 4.51 15.26
N ASP A 123 -6.15 3.59 15.95
CA ASP A 123 -7.48 3.13 15.51
C ASP A 123 -8.49 4.28 15.49
N ASN A 124 -8.37 5.25 16.41
CA ASN A 124 -9.20 6.44 16.43
C ASN A 124 -8.88 7.38 15.25
N ASP A 125 -7.61 7.49 14.85
CA ASP A 125 -7.23 8.32 13.71
C ASP A 125 -7.87 7.83 12.41
N LEU A 126 -8.05 6.51 12.24
CA LEU A 126 -8.69 5.94 11.06
C LEU A 126 -10.11 6.44 10.82
N GLN A 127 -10.81 6.82 11.90
CA GLN A 127 -12.18 7.33 11.85
C GLN A 127 -12.24 8.86 11.68
N THR A 128 -11.11 9.57 11.78
CA THR A 128 -11.07 11.01 11.55
C THR A 128 -11.20 11.31 10.05
N HIS A 129 -11.83 12.46 9.75
CA HIS A 129 -12.07 12.88 8.38
C HIS A 129 -10.89 13.65 7.79
N VAL A 130 -10.70 13.46 6.49
CA VAL A 130 -9.74 14.20 5.66
C VAL A 130 -10.39 14.56 4.33
N LYS A 131 -9.85 15.57 3.67
CA LYS A 131 -10.18 15.88 2.27
C LYS A 131 -9.15 15.29 1.34
N LEU A 132 -9.60 14.47 0.38
CA LEU A 132 -8.79 13.91 -0.67
C LEU A 132 -9.54 14.02 -2.00
N PHE A 133 -8.89 14.56 -3.03
CA PHE A 133 -9.50 14.85 -4.34
C PHE A 133 -10.79 15.69 -4.26
N GLY A 134 -10.90 16.57 -3.26
CA GLY A 134 -12.08 17.42 -3.02
C GLY A 134 -13.21 16.74 -2.23
N GLU A 135 -13.14 15.44 -2.01
CA GLU A 135 -14.13 14.66 -1.26
C GLU A 135 -13.76 14.58 0.23
N ASP A 136 -14.77 14.57 1.09
CA ASP A 136 -14.64 14.39 2.53
C ASP A 136 -14.86 12.89 2.86
N MET A 137 -13.85 12.28 3.46
CA MET A 137 -13.89 10.86 3.81
C MET A 137 -13.08 10.57 5.08
N THR A 138 -13.28 9.40 5.69
CA THR A 138 -12.42 8.97 6.80
C THR A 138 -11.00 8.65 6.27
N LYS A 139 -9.99 8.74 7.14
CA LYS A 139 -8.62 8.31 6.78
C LYS A 139 -8.60 6.85 6.32
N GLN A 140 -9.44 5.99 6.92
CA GLN A 140 -9.60 4.61 6.45
C GLN A 140 -10.15 4.54 5.03
N GLY A 141 -11.14 5.37 4.70
CA GLY A 141 -11.69 5.47 3.35
C GLY A 141 -10.66 5.95 2.33
N ALA A 142 -9.87 6.97 2.70
CA ALA A 142 -8.77 7.50 1.87
C ALA A 142 -7.70 6.44 1.59
N LEU A 143 -7.34 5.63 2.60
CA LEU A 143 -6.41 4.50 2.44
C LEU A 143 -6.95 3.45 1.47
N LEU A 144 -8.23 3.06 1.62
CA LEU A 144 -8.87 2.10 0.71
C LEU A 144 -8.87 2.63 -0.71
N LEU A 145 -9.32 3.87 -0.92
CA LEU A 145 -9.42 4.49 -2.24
C LEU A 145 -8.09 4.48 -2.99
N ILE A 146 -7.02 4.97 -2.36
CA ILE A 146 -5.71 5.08 -3.01
C ILE A 146 -5.07 3.70 -3.24
N LEU A 147 -5.13 2.80 -2.27
CA LEU A 147 -4.54 1.47 -2.46
C LEU A 147 -5.27 0.66 -3.54
N GLU A 148 -6.61 0.80 -3.64
CA GLU A 148 -7.40 0.19 -4.71
C GLU A 148 -6.98 0.74 -6.08
N ASP A 149 -6.91 2.05 -6.23
CA ASP A 149 -6.46 2.72 -7.46
C ASP A 149 -5.04 2.31 -7.86
N GLN A 150 -4.12 2.22 -6.89
CA GLN A 150 -2.76 1.75 -7.15
C GLN A 150 -2.69 0.29 -7.60
N HIS A 151 -3.60 -0.58 -7.14
CA HIS A 151 -3.69 -1.95 -7.66
C HIS A 151 -4.19 -1.97 -9.11
N GLU A 152 -5.11 -1.07 -9.51
CA GLU A 152 -5.52 -0.90 -10.90
C GLU A 152 -4.34 -0.43 -11.77
N HIS A 153 -3.61 0.57 -11.32
CA HIS A 153 -2.40 1.06 -12.00
C HIS A 153 -1.27 0.04 -12.04
N LEU A 154 -1.17 -0.85 -11.04
CA LEU A 154 -0.25 -1.98 -11.09
C LEU A 154 -0.64 -2.96 -12.20
N GLY A 155 -1.92 -3.29 -12.32
CA GLY A 155 -2.45 -4.11 -13.41
C GLY A 155 -2.16 -3.51 -14.79
N GLN A 156 -2.40 -2.20 -14.93
CA GLN A 156 -2.07 -1.42 -16.13
C GLN A 156 -0.57 -1.49 -16.46
N SER A 157 0.29 -1.25 -15.47
CA SER A 157 1.75 -1.28 -15.65
C SER A 157 2.27 -2.67 -16.04
N ILE A 158 1.68 -3.75 -15.49
CA ILE A 158 1.97 -5.15 -15.88
C ILE A 158 1.57 -5.38 -17.34
N ALA A 159 0.39 -4.90 -17.75
CA ALA A 159 -0.06 -5.03 -19.14
C ALA A 159 0.88 -4.27 -20.09
N TYR A 160 1.31 -3.08 -19.72
CA TYR A 160 2.29 -2.29 -20.49
C TYR A 160 3.63 -3.01 -20.61
N ALA A 161 4.15 -3.58 -19.54
CA ALA A 161 5.39 -4.36 -19.58
C ALA A 161 5.26 -5.53 -20.57
N ARG A 162 4.22 -6.33 -20.45
CA ARG A 162 3.97 -7.48 -21.33
C ARG A 162 3.81 -7.09 -22.79
N SER A 163 3.11 -5.99 -23.09
CA SER A 163 2.96 -5.44 -24.43
C SER A 163 4.30 -5.01 -25.05
N ASN A 164 5.29 -4.73 -24.22
CA ASN A 164 6.65 -4.41 -24.63
C ASN A 164 7.60 -5.62 -24.63
N GLY A 165 7.08 -6.85 -24.46
CA GLY A 165 7.87 -8.06 -24.35
C GLY A 165 8.69 -8.19 -23.07
N VAL A 166 8.35 -7.37 -22.05
CA VAL A 166 9.04 -7.33 -20.75
C VAL A 166 8.26 -8.17 -19.75
N VAL A 167 8.95 -9.07 -19.07
CA VAL A 167 8.36 -9.92 -18.01
C VAL A 167 8.54 -9.21 -16.66
N PRO A 168 7.47 -9.00 -15.88
CA PRO A 168 7.59 -8.46 -14.53
C PRO A 168 8.53 -9.32 -13.67
N PRO A 169 9.38 -8.73 -12.81
CA PRO A 169 10.46 -9.46 -12.11
C PRO A 169 10.00 -10.60 -11.20
N TRP A 170 8.75 -10.57 -10.76
CA TRP A 170 8.13 -11.59 -9.90
C TRP A 170 7.38 -12.68 -10.69
N SER A 171 7.24 -12.55 -12.00
CA SER A 171 6.58 -13.53 -12.87
C SER A 171 7.67 -14.47 -13.41
N LYS A 172 7.79 -15.63 -12.78
CA LYS A 172 8.68 -16.72 -13.26
C LYS A 172 7.85 -17.80 -13.94
#